data_3339cedb57f5348e625d768289af6d57
#
_entry.id   3339cedb57f5348e625d768289af6d57
#
_cell.length_a   1.000
_cell.length_b   1.000
_cell.length_c   1.000
_cell.angle_alpha   90.00
_cell.angle_beta   90.00
_cell.angle_gamma   90.00
#
_symmetry.space_group_name_H-M   'P 1'
#
loop_
_entity.id
_entity.type
_entity.pdbx_description
1 polymer ?
#
loop_
_entity_poly.entity_id
_entity_poly.type
_entity_poly.pdbx_seq_one_letter_code
_entity_poly.pdbx_strand_id
1 'polypeptide(L)'
;MGTKIRYCNYVAKCWNKRNFEINSKSMSKKLAIYLVFFTLLLAGFYYFLFRGTDNWKPKLPTLGYVKPFMFTTQNGKSFTNQDLSGKVTVVQYFFTTCKGICPRMHESMRTIYEANKSNPEFLIVAHTCNPETDSVGRLKKYADSLQIDTKKWVLLTGRKDSLYQMARSSYLLDDPKNNVEKIEDQFIHTQFFALVDRHGKLRGQVYDALKQTDLQQLQIDIKKLLAESISGTFVNGVFTNNPQ
;
A
#
# COMPACT_ATOMS: atom_id res chain seq x y z
N MET A 1 -71.71 31.23 41.34
CA MET A 1 -71.06 32.34 40.60
C MET A 1 -69.88 31.78 39.84
N GLY A 2 -70.06 31.43 38.59
CA GLY A 2 -69.06 30.79 37.75
C GLY A 2 -68.66 31.71 36.64
N THR A 3 -67.44 32.14 36.58
CA THR A 3 -66.89 32.94 35.50
C THR A 3 -66.19 32.01 34.53
N LYS A 4 -66.79 31.67 33.40
CA LYS A 4 -66.22 30.99 32.25
C LYS A 4 -65.29 31.95 31.51
N ILE A 5 -64.00 31.71 31.63
CA ILE A 5 -62.99 32.38 30.82
C ILE A 5 -63.04 31.76 29.41
N ARG A 6 -63.50 32.51 28.43
CA ARG A 6 -63.45 32.18 27.00
C ARG A 6 -62.01 32.35 26.53
N TYR A 7 -61.24 31.25 26.43
CA TYR A 7 -60.04 31.33 25.68
C TYR A 7 -60.33 31.36 24.19
N CYS A 8 -59.94 32.45 23.63
CA CYS A 8 -60.18 32.86 22.28
C CYS A 8 -59.47 31.94 21.27
N ASN A 9 -60.25 31.42 20.32
CA ASN A 9 -59.83 30.68 19.14
C ASN A 9 -59.03 31.59 18.14
N TYR A 10 -57.91 32.14 18.58
CA TYR A 10 -57.09 33.00 17.71
C TYR A 10 -55.93 32.30 17.03
N VAL A 11 -55.61 31.07 17.40
CA VAL A 11 -54.45 30.36 16.83
C VAL A 11 -54.79 29.59 15.56
N ALA A 12 -56.08 29.34 15.29
CA ALA A 12 -56.51 28.55 14.13
C ALA A 12 -56.69 29.36 12.83
N LYS A 13 -56.57 30.68 12.86
CA LYS A 13 -56.89 31.56 11.73
C LYS A 13 -55.66 32.18 11.03
N CYS A 14 -54.43 31.94 11.54
CA CYS A 14 -53.20 32.46 10.95
C CYS A 14 -52.40 31.43 10.16
N TRP A 15 -52.86 30.19 10.09
CA TRP A 15 -52.27 29.23 9.15
C TRP A 15 -53.01 29.28 7.82
N ASN A 16 -53.06 30.51 7.26
CA ASN A 16 -53.50 30.72 5.90
C ASN A 16 -52.54 29.96 5.00
N LYS A 17 -53.07 28.90 4.36
CA LYS A 17 -52.47 28.21 3.23
C LYS A 17 -51.84 29.25 2.30
N ARG A 18 -50.59 29.59 2.50
CA ARG A 18 -49.76 30.00 1.38
C ARG A 18 -49.56 28.73 0.54
N ASN A 19 -50.51 28.50 -0.35
CA ASN A 19 -50.31 27.64 -1.49
C ASN A 19 -49.05 28.19 -2.16
N PHE A 20 -47.92 27.54 -1.89
CA PHE A 20 -46.76 27.67 -2.72
C PHE A 20 -47.13 26.97 -4.03
N GLU A 21 -47.94 27.68 -4.82
CA GLU A 21 -48.06 27.31 -6.23
C GLU A 21 -46.68 27.44 -6.81
N ILE A 22 -45.99 26.29 -6.90
CA ILE A 22 -44.85 26.14 -7.77
C ILE A 22 -45.41 26.42 -9.15
N ASN A 23 -45.32 27.67 -9.55
CA ASN A 23 -45.67 28.11 -10.89
C ASN A 23 -44.72 27.39 -11.83
N SER A 24 -45.13 26.20 -12.27
CA SER A 24 -44.42 25.42 -13.29
C SER A 24 -44.62 26.18 -14.60
N LYS A 25 -43.88 27.30 -14.75
CA LYS A 25 -43.72 27.93 -16.04
C LYS A 25 -43.16 26.83 -16.94
N SER A 26 -43.99 26.37 -17.86
CA SER A 26 -43.59 25.43 -18.91
C SER A 26 -42.27 25.90 -19.49
N MET A 27 -41.23 25.07 -19.22
CA MET A 27 -39.88 25.38 -19.66
C MET A 27 -39.87 25.53 -21.17
N SER A 28 -39.43 26.67 -21.68
CA SER A 28 -39.45 26.91 -23.13
C SER A 28 -38.72 25.79 -23.82
N LYS A 29 -39.25 25.28 -24.96
CA LYS A 29 -38.61 24.19 -25.73
C LYS A 29 -37.14 24.47 -26.02
N LYS A 30 -36.77 25.71 -26.26
CA LYS A 30 -35.40 26.18 -26.46
C LYS A 30 -34.53 25.96 -25.21
N LEU A 31 -35.00 26.29 -24.02
CA LEU A 31 -34.29 26.09 -22.77
C LEU A 31 -34.09 24.60 -22.48
N ALA A 32 -35.09 23.78 -22.73
CA ALA A 32 -35.00 22.34 -22.57
C ALA A 32 -33.88 21.73 -23.49
N ILE A 33 -33.85 22.18 -24.77
CA ILE A 33 -32.82 21.75 -25.72
C ILE A 33 -31.40 22.13 -25.25
N TYR A 34 -31.22 23.38 -24.77
CA TYR A 34 -29.94 23.82 -24.23
C TYR A 34 -29.51 23.03 -22.99
N LEU A 35 -30.43 22.73 -22.08
CA LEU A 35 -30.12 21.92 -20.90
C LEU A 35 -29.72 20.51 -21.26
N VAL A 36 -30.44 19.86 -22.18
CA VAL A 36 -30.09 18.51 -22.66
C VAL A 36 -28.73 18.52 -23.33
N PHE A 37 -28.47 19.46 -24.22
CA PHE A 37 -27.18 19.61 -24.92
C PHE A 37 -26.02 19.79 -23.91
N PHE A 38 -26.19 20.69 -22.93
CA PHE A 38 -25.14 20.95 -21.94
C PHE A 38 -24.93 19.76 -21.01
N THR A 39 -26.00 19.07 -20.64
CA THR A 39 -25.91 17.84 -19.84
C THR A 39 -25.15 16.73 -20.60
N LEU A 40 -25.44 16.54 -21.89
CA LEU A 40 -24.71 15.56 -22.71
C LEU A 40 -23.25 15.93 -22.89
N LEU A 41 -22.96 17.22 -23.06
CA LEU A 41 -21.59 17.73 -23.16
C LEU A 41 -20.81 17.49 -21.86
N LEU A 42 -21.41 17.81 -20.72
CA LEU A 42 -20.82 17.56 -19.39
C LEU A 42 -20.62 16.04 -19.16
N ALA A 43 -21.62 15.24 -19.48
CA ALA A 43 -21.53 13.78 -19.33
C ALA A 43 -20.43 13.19 -20.22
N GLY A 44 -20.34 13.65 -21.48
CA GLY A 44 -19.28 13.26 -22.42
C GLY A 44 -17.88 13.67 -21.92
N PHE A 45 -17.74 14.91 -21.42
CA PHE A 45 -16.51 15.41 -20.84
C PHE A 45 -16.11 14.62 -19.60
N TYR A 46 -17.05 14.35 -18.69
CA TYR A 46 -16.84 13.57 -17.50
C TYR A 46 -16.43 12.12 -17.86
N TYR A 47 -17.14 11.51 -18.80
CA TYR A 47 -16.81 10.18 -19.31
C TYR A 47 -15.40 10.13 -19.90
N PHE A 48 -15.01 11.13 -20.69
CA PHE A 48 -13.68 11.20 -21.30
C PHE A 48 -12.57 11.40 -20.26
N LEU A 49 -12.79 12.27 -19.25
CA LEU A 49 -11.82 12.51 -18.18
C LEU A 49 -11.61 11.28 -17.26
N PHE A 50 -12.67 10.52 -16.99
CA PHE A 50 -12.61 9.40 -16.03
C PHE A 50 -12.46 8.04 -16.69
N ARG A 51 -12.63 7.94 -18.00
CA ARG A 51 -12.41 6.70 -18.73
C ARG A 51 -10.92 6.34 -18.73
N GLY A 52 -10.58 5.24 -18.04
CA GLY A 52 -9.22 4.72 -18.00
C GLY A 52 -8.31 5.38 -16.97
N THR A 53 -8.83 6.26 -16.10
CA THR A 53 -8.07 6.81 -14.98
C THR A 53 -8.52 6.17 -13.66
N ASP A 54 -7.55 5.66 -12.87
CA ASP A 54 -7.80 5.14 -11.52
C ASP A 54 -7.77 6.25 -10.45
N ASN A 55 -7.87 7.51 -10.85
CA ASN A 55 -7.76 8.67 -9.94
C ASN A 55 -8.84 8.74 -8.87
N TRP A 56 -9.98 8.09 -9.09
CA TRP A 56 -11.10 8.01 -8.14
C TRP A 56 -11.00 6.84 -7.15
N LYS A 57 -10.09 5.88 -7.40
CA LYS A 57 -9.88 4.77 -6.47
C LYS A 57 -9.00 5.23 -5.31
N PRO A 58 -9.37 4.93 -4.05
CA PRO A 58 -8.52 5.25 -2.92
C PRO A 58 -7.19 4.51 -3.06
N LYS A 59 -6.12 5.28 -3.23
CA LYS A 59 -4.76 4.72 -3.30
C LYS A 59 -4.27 4.38 -1.90
N LEU A 60 -3.48 3.31 -1.79
CA LEU A 60 -2.82 2.98 -0.54
C LEU A 60 -1.92 4.14 -0.08
N PRO A 61 -1.90 4.49 1.21
CA PRO A 61 -1.02 5.52 1.72
C PRO A 61 0.44 5.18 1.43
N THR A 62 1.25 6.20 1.17
CA THR A 62 2.70 6.09 1.04
C THR A 62 3.33 6.43 2.38
N LEU A 63 4.10 5.51 2.96
CA LEU A 63 4.78 5.68 4.24
C LEU A 63 6.21 6.21 4.08
N GLY A 64 6.84 5.95 2.94
CA GLY A 64 8.22 6.33 2.65
C GLY A 64 8.71 5.81 1.31
N TYR A 65 10.02 5.86 1.12
CA TYR A 65 10.70 5.41 -0.08
C TYR A 65 11.86 4.50 0.29
N VAL A 66 12.08 3.46 -0.52
CA VAL A 66 13.24 2.58 -0.40
C VAL A 66 14.48 3.36 -0.86
N LYS A 67 15.42 3.56 0.06
CA LYS A 67 16.69 4.21 -0.25
C LYS A 67 17.57 3.31 -1.12
N PRO A 68 18.51 3.87 -1.91
CA PRO A 68 19.46 3.07 -2.66
C PRO A 68 20.25 2.11 -1.75
N PHE A 69 20.40 0.87 -2.19
CA PHE A 69 21.14 -0.16 -1.49
C PHE A 69 21.80 -1.12 -2.47
N MET A 70 22.80 -1.87 -1.98
CA MET A 70 23.41 -2.97 -2.67
C MET A 70 23.74 -4.09 -1.67
N PHE A 71 23.10 -5.24 -1.86
CA PHE A 71 23.32 -6.45 -1.04
C PHE A 71 23.64 -7.65 -1.92
N THR A 72 24.00 -8.77 -1.29
CA THR A 72 24.36 -10.00 -1.99
C THR A 72 23.26 -11.04 -1.80
N THR A 73 22.82 -11.66 -2.89
CA THR A 73 21.82 -12.73 -2.86
C THR A 73 22.42 -14.04 -2.36
N GLN A 74 21.55 -15.00 -2.00
CA GLN A 74 21.93 -16.40 -1.71
C GLN A 74 22.70 -17.10 -2.84
N ASN A 75 22.70 -16.57 -4.04
CA ASN A 75 23.43 -17.08 -5.21
C ASN A 75 24.72 -16.28 -5.48
N GLY A 76 25.14 -15.39 -4.57
CA GLY A 76 26.35 -14.57 -4.71
C GLY A 76 26.23 -13.42 -5.72
N LYS A 77 25.04 -13.12 -6.21
CA LYS A 77 24.80 -12.00 -7.14
C LYS A 77 24.49 -10.73 -6.38
N SER A 78 24.92 -9.59 -6.94
CA SER A 78 24.51 -8.29 -6.44
C SER A 78 22.99 -8.09 -6.65
N PHE A 79 22.34 -7.45 -5.69
CA PHE A 79 20.93 -7.08 -5.71
C PHE A 79 20.78 -5.65 -5.19
N THR A 80 20.08 -4.83 -5.94
CA THR A 80 19.97 -3.38 -5.70
C THR A 80 18.50 -2.94 -5.68
N ASN A 81 18.25 -1.68 -5.34
CA ASN A 81 16.92 -1.09 -5.46
C ASN A 81 16.37 -1.10 -6.90
N GLN A 82 17.23 -1.19 -7.93
CA GLN A 82 16.80 -1.32 -9.33
C GLN A 82 16.12 -2.66 -9.60
N ASP A 83 16.53 -3.74 -8.90
CA ASP A 83 15.91 -5.06 -9.02
C ASP A 83 14.48 -5.10 -8.47
N LEU A 84 14.09 -4.11 -7.64
CA LEU A 84 12.73 -3.91 -7.16
C LEU A 84 11.85 -3.18 -8.19
N SER A 85 12.46 -2.47 -9.15
CA SER A 85 11.73 -1.65 -10.11
C SER A 85 10.77 -2.51 -10.95
N GLY A 86 9.54 -2.04 -11.09
CA GLY A 86 8.47 -2.75 -11.80
C GLY A 86 7.86 -3.91 -11.03
N LYS A 87 8.26 -4.15 -9.77
CA LYS A 87 7.75 -5.25 -8.95
C LYS A 87 7.04 -4.76 -7.70
N VAL A 88 5.97 -5.46 -7.34
CA VAL A 88 5.33 -5.35 -6.03
C VAL A 88 6.05 -6.32 -5.11
N THR A 89 6.72 -5.77 -4.10
CA THR A 89 7.66 -6.53 -3.26
C THR A 89 7.19 -6.59 -1.82
N VAL A 90 7.16 -7.79 -1.24
CA VAL A 90 7.00 -7.99 0.20
C VAL A 90 8.37 -8.18 0.83
N VAL A 91 8.66 -7.39 1.86
CA VAL A 91 9.96 -7.39 2.55
C VAL A 91 9.81 -7.94 3.96
N GLN A 92 10.75 -8.79 4.35
CA GLN A 92 10.88 -9.31 5.72
C GLN A 92 12.33 -9.32 6.18
N TYR A 93 12.53 -9.41 7.49
CA TYR A 93 13.81 -9.72 8.12
C TYR A 93 13.75 -11.08 8.79
N PHE A 94 14.87 -11.82 8.77
CA PHE A 94 14.98 -13.18 9.33
C PHE A 94 16.44 -13.49 9.70
N PHE A 95 16.68 -14.64 10.29
CA PHE A 95 18.02 -15.26 10.38
C PHE A 95 17.91 -16.78 10.42
N THR A 96 18.91 -17.47 9.85
CA THR A 96 18.82 -18.91 9.58
C THR A 96 18.79 -19.77 10.84
N THR A 97 19.28 -19.26 11.96
CA THR A 97 19.34 -20.00 13.24
C THR A 97 18.14 -19.71 14.15
N CYS A 98 17.17 -18.94 13.70
CA CYS A 98 15.98 -18.61 14.48
C CYS A 98 15.10 -19.84 14.69
N LYS A 99 14.92 -20.24 15.95
CA LYS A 99 14.03 -21.34 16.36
C LYS A 99 12.68 -20.84 16.91
N GLY A 100 12.52 -19.52 17.03
CA GLY A 100 11.35 -18.89 17.62
C GLY A 100 10.30 -18.50 16.57
N ILE A 101 10.24 -17.22 16.22
CA ILE A 101 9.18 -16.65 15.37
C ILE A 101 9.38 -16.89 13.88
N CYS A 102 10.63 -17.03 13.40
CA CYS A 102 10.92 -17.15 11.98
C CYS A 102 10.20 -18.31 11.28
N PRO A 103 10.08 -19.51 11.85
CA PRO A 103 9.32 -20.59 11.21
C PRO A 103 7.87 -20.20 10.94
N ARG A 104 7.20 -19.52 11.89
CA ARG A 104 5.83 -19.05 11.74
C ARG A 104 5.73 -17.92 10.69
N MET A 105 6.70 -17.01 10.69
CA MET A 105 6.79 -15.96 9.65
C MET A 105 6.98 -16.55 8.26
N HIS A 106 7.78 -17.62 8.13
CA HIS A 106 7.97 -18.32 6.87
C HIS A 106 6.68 -18.99 6.37
N GLU A 107 5.91 -19.59 7.27
CA GLU A 107 4.60 -20.17 6.95
C GLU A 107 3.64 -19.10 6.44
N SER A 108 3.56 -17.96 7.15
CA SER A 108 2.78 -16.80 6.74
C SER A 108 3.24 -16.28 5.36
N MET A 109 4.54 -16.14 5.16
CA MET A 109 5.11 -15.69 3.88
C MET A 109 4.86 -16.70 2.76
N ARG A 110 4.90 -18.01 3.04
CA ARG A 110 4.55 -19.04 2.08
C ARG A 110 3.12 -18.92 1.61
N THR A 111 2.19 -18.62 2.51
CA THR A 111 0.79 -18.36 2.15
C THR A 111 0.67 -17.16 1.19
N ILE A 112 1.41 -16.08 1.45
CA ILE A 112 1.48 -14.91 0.56
C ILE A 112 2.12 -15.29 -0.79
N TYR A 113 3.19 -16.07 -0.77
CA TYR A 113 3.89 -16.54 -1.96
C TYR A 113 2.96 -17.38 -2.87
N GLU A 114 2.33 -18.40 -2.30
CA GLU A 114 1.43 -19.29 -3.07
C GLU A 114 0.29 -18.54 -3.75
N ALA A 115 -0.25 -17.53 -3.09
CA ALA A 115 -1.33 -16.72 -3.63
C ALA A 115 -0.90 -15.80 -4.80
N ASN A 116 0.41 -15.48 -4.93
CA ASN A 116 0.91 -14.47 -5.85
C ASN A 116 2.02 -14.96 -6.79
N LYS A 117 2.53 -16.19 -6.64
CA LYS A 117 3.69 -16.74 -7.39
C LYS A 117 3.51 -16.72 -8.91
N SER A 118 2.29 -16.82 -9.41
CA SER A 118 1.99 -16.78 -10.85
C SER A 118 2.16 -15.39 -11.46
N ASN A 119 2.13 -14.32 -10.65
CA ASN A 119 2.31 -12.96 -11.17
C ASN A 119 3.81 -12.67 -11.39
N PRO A 120 4.24 -12.29 -12.61
CA PRO A 120 5.65 -12.00 -12.90
C PRO A 120 6.19 -10.77 -12.16
N GLU A 121 5.32 -9.85 -11.78
CA GLU A 121 5.68 -8.61 -11.09
C GLU A 121 5.71 -8.76 -9.56
N PHE A 122 5.38 -9.93 -9.02
CA PHE A 122 5.45 -10.18 -7.58
C PHE A 122 6.83 -10.69 -7.17
N LEU A 123 7.36 -10.15 -6.06
CA LEU A 123 8.66 -10.51 -5.50
C LEU A 123 8.60 -10.54 -3.97
N ILE A 124 9.36 -11.44 -3.36
CA ILE A 124 9.63 -11.45 -1.92
C ILE A 124 11.13 -11.21 -1.72
N VAL A 125 11.47 -10.30 -0.81
CA VAL A 125 12.84 -9.99 -0.42
C VAL A 125 12.98 -10.20 1.08
N ALA A 126 13.86 -11.08 1.48
CA ALA A 126 14.15 -11.40 2.87
C ALA A 126 15.59 -11.01 3.21
N HIS A 127 15.76 -10.05 4.10
CA HIS A 127 17.07 -9.60 4.59
C HIS A 127 17.46 -10.38 5.83
N THR A 128 18.73 -10.82 5.93
CA THR A 128 19.18 -11.39 7.20
C THR A 128 19.42 -10.31 8.25
N CYS A 129 19.08 -10.62 9.51
CA CYS A 129 19.48 -9.83 10.67
C CYS A 129 20.88 -10.20 11.18
N ASN A 130 21.41 -11.35 10.77
CA ASN A 130 22.67 -11.88 11.29
C ASN A 130 23.66 -12.24 10.14
N PRO A 131 24.17 -11.24 9.42
CA PRO A 131 25.04 -11.48 8.26
C PRO A 131 26.37 -12.16 8.61
N GLU A 132 26.81 -12.07 9.85
CA GLU A 132 28.03 -12.74 10.34
C GLU A 132 27.89 -14.26 10.30
N THR A 133 26.71 -14.76 10.62
CA THR A 133 26.39 -16.19 10.57
C THR A 133 25.82 -16.59 9.20
N ASP A 134 25.02 -15.73 8.61
CA ASP A 134 24.23 -15.99 7.40
C ASP A 134 25.01 -15.61 6.13
N SER A 135 26.12 -16.35 5.89
CA SER A 135 26.88 -16.23 4.65
C SER A 135 26.05 -16.64 3.44
N VAL A 136 26.49 -16.26 2.23
CA VAL A 136 25.88 -16.63 0.95
C VAL A 136 25.59 -18.12 0.87
N GLY A 137 26.60 -18.94 1.19
CA GLY A 137 26.48 -20.43 1.16
C GLY A 137 25.47 -20.97 2.17
N ARG A 138 25.36 -20.33 3.33
CA ARG A 138 24.34 -20.65 4.34
C ARG A 138 22.96 -20.29 3.91
N LEU A 139 22.79 -19.08 3.35
CA LEU A 139 21.50 -18.62 2.79
C LEU A 139 21.04 -19.54 1.66
N LYS A 140 21.96 -20.02 0.80
CA LYS A 140 21.62 -20.97 -0.26
C LYS A 140 21.10 -22.28 0.30
N LYS A 141 21.80 -22.88 1.25
CA LYS A 141 21.34 -24.11 1.93
C LYS A 141 20.00 -23.91 2.62
N TYR A 142 19.79 -22.75 3.22
CA TYR A 142 18.53 -22.41 3.87
C TYR A 142 17.39 -22.28 2.86
N ALA A 143 17.61 -21.60 1.72
CA ALA A 143 16.63 -21.51 0.64
C ALA A 143 16.26 -22.90 0.10
N ASP A 144 17.27 -23.79 -0.10
CA ASP A 144 17.06 -25.16 -0.56
C ASP A 144 16.24 -25.97 0.47
N SER A 145 16.54 -25.82 1.76
CA SER A 145 15.79 -26.51 2.84
C SER A 145 14.32 -26.09 2.93
N LEU A 146 14.03 -24.85 2.58
CA LEU A 146 12.67 -24.31 2.54
C LEU A 146 11.98 -24.56 1.19
N GLN A 147 12.68 -25.11 0.18
CA GLN A 147 12.16 -25.36 -1.16
C GLN A 147 11.53 -24.12 -1.79
N ILE A 148 12.17 -22.95 -1.65
CA ILE A 148 11.70 -21.70 -2.21
C ILE A 148 12.25 -21.47 -3.62
N ASP A 149 11.42 -20.89 -4.51
CA ASP A 149 11.89 -20.41 -5.80
C ASP A 149 12.67 -19.10 -5.62
N THR A 150 14.00 -19.19 -5.70
CA THR A 150 14.91 -18.06 -5.50
C THR A 150 14.82 -16.98 -6.58
N LYS A 151 14.04 -17.16 -7.65
CA LYS A 151 13.70 -16.11 -8.61
C LYS A 151 12.59 -15.20 -8.12
N LYS A 152 11.75 -15.72 -7.22
CA LYS A 152 10.58 -15.01 -6.67
C LYS A 152 10.69 -14.69 -5.19
N TRP A 153 11.60 -15.39 -4.49
CA TRP A 153 11.86 -15.19 -3.07
C TRP A 153 13.36 -15.13 -2.83
N VAL A 154 13.90 -13.91 -2.81
CA VAL A 154 15.32 -13.63 -2.73
C VAL A 154 15.73 -13.45 -1.27
N LEU A 155 16.80 -14.13 -0.87
CA LEU A 155 17.43 -13.96 0.45
C LEU A 155 18.68 -13.09 0.30
N LEU A 156 18.79 -12.05 1.13
CA LEU A 156 19.87 -11.06 1.03
C LEU A 156 20.72 -11.04 2.28
N THR A 157 22.03 -10.93 2.08
CA THR A 157 23.04 -10.66 3.10
C THR A 157 23.93 -9.49 2.69
N GLY A 158 24.61 -8.87 3.65
CA GLY A 158 25.49 -7.74 3.40
C GLY A 158 26.08 -7.20 4.69
N ARG A 159 26.54 -5.95 4.68
CA ARG A 159 27.04 -5.28 5.89
C ARG A 159 25.90 -5.08 6.89
N LYS A 160 26.15 -5.41 8.15
CA LYS A 160 25.16 -5.35 9.24
C LYS A 160 24.58 -3.94 9.40
N ASP A 161 25.44 -2.92 9.40
CA ASP A 161 25.02 -1.53 9.50
C ASP A 161 24.05 -1.12 8.39
N SER A 162 24.36 -1.49 7.15
CA SER A 162 23.53 -1.18 6.00
C SER A 162 22.17 -1.90 6.04
N LEU A 163 22.16 -3.19 6.42
CA LEU A 163 20.94 -3.98 6.61
C LEU A 163 20.03 -3.37 7.68
N TYR A 164 20.60 -2.93 8.80
CA TYR A 164 19.88 -2.34 9.92
C TYR A 164 19.37 -0.94 9.60
N GLN A 165 20.17 -0.13 8.90
CA GLN A 165 19.73 1.17 8.42
C GLN A 165 18.54 1.04 7.46
N MET A 166 18.56 0.04 6.58
CA MET A 166 17.44 -0.23 5.68
C MET A 166 16.16 -0.61 6.44
N ALA A 167 16.25 -1.46 7.45
CA ALA A 167 15.13 -1.84 8.29
C ALA A 167 14.45 -0.62 8.93
N ARG A 168 15.27 0.30 9.46
CA ARG A 168 14.81 1.49 10.20
C ARG A 168 14.31 2.60 9.30
N SER A 169 15.07 2.94 8.27
CA SER A 169 14.86 4.18 7.50
C SER A 169 14.12 4.00 6.18
N SER A 170 14.06 2.76 5.64
CA SER A 170 13.40 2.49 4.37
C SER A 170 12.15 1.63 4.53
N TYR A 171 12.23 0.57 5.34
CA TYR A 171 11.12 -0.38 5.49
C TYR A 171 10.27 -0.16 6.73
N LEU A 172 10.75 0.65 7.69
CA LEU A 172 10.10 0.93 8.97
C LEU A 172 9.79 -0.34 9.78
N LEU A 173 10.66 -1.35 9.67
CA LEU A 173 10.52 -2.65 10.33
C LEU A 173 11.25 -2.73 11.67
N ASP A 174 11.98 -1.69 12.05
CA ASP A 174 12.65 -1.54 13.34
C ASP A 174 12.54 -0.09 13.84
N ASP A 175 12.53 0.12 15.16
CA ASP A 175 12.46 1.45 15.74
C ASP A 175 13.82 2.15 15.60
N PRO A 176 13.87 3.36 15.01
CA PRO A 176 15.08 4.16 14.95
C PRO A 176 15.74 4.46 16.31
N LYS A 177 14.94 4.38 17.39
CA LYS A 177 15.42 4.58 18.77
C LYS A 177 16.20 3.38 19.31
N ASN A 178 16.07 2.19 18.68
CA ASN A 178 16.85 1.00 19.02
C ASN A 178 18.34 1.12 18.59
N ASN A 179 18.81 2.32 18.39
CA ASN A 179 20.18 2.59 17.97
C ASN A 179 21.10 2.53 19.20
N VAL A 180 21.57 1.34 19.56
CA VAL A 180 22.61 1.13 20.56
C VAL A 180 23.93 1.63 19.98
N GLU A 181 24.85 2.17 20.79
CA GLU A 181 26.07 2.79 20.33
C GLU A 181 26.95 1.90 19.44
N LYS A 182 26.97 0.59 19.70
CA LYS A 182 27.75 -0.38 18.91
C LYS A 182 26.85 -1.25 18.07
N ILE A 183 27.11 -1.29 16.76
CA ILE A 183 26.32 -2.08 15.81
C ILE A 183 26.42 -3.58 16.06
N GLU A 184 27.55 -4.06 16.64
CA GLU A 184 27.79 -5.45 16.98
C GLU A 184 26.79 -5.95 18.02
N ASP A 185 26.41 -5.09 18.97
CA ASP A 185 25.50 -5.42 20.08
C ASP A 185 24.04 -5.31 19.69
N GLN A 186 23.74 -4.80 18.49
CA GLN A 186 22.38 -4.66 18.00
C GLN A 186 21.87 -5.97 17.40
N PHE A 187 20.61 -6.27 17.65
CA PHE A 187 19.93 -7.39 17.00
C PHE A 187 18.47 -7.02 16.69
N ILE A 188 18.12 -7.06 15.40
CA ILE A 188 16.75 -6.78 14.96
C ILE A 188 15.87 -8.00 15.23
N HIS A 189 14.88 -7.82 16.10
CA HIS A 189 13.80 -8.76 16.32
C HIS A 189 12.49 -8.15 15.78
N THR A 190 12.14 -8.47 14.57
CA THR A 190 10.90 -7.99 13.96
C THR A 190 10.06 -9.14 13.42
N GLN A 191 8.76 -9.07 13.65
CA GLN A 191 7.78 -10.00 13.11
C GLN A 191 6.95 -9.35 11.99
N PHE A 192 7.38 -8.21 11.49
CA PHE A 192 6.60 -7.40 10.57
C PHE A 192 7.04 -7.59 9.12
N PHE A 193 6.08 -7.43 8.21
CA PHE A 193 6.29 -7.35 6.78
C PHE A 193 6.04 -5.92 6.29
N ALA A 194 6.82 -5.51 5.29
CA ALA A 194 6.63 -4.25 4.60
C ALA A 194 6.23 -4.51 3.14
N LEU A 195 5.43 -3.62 2.56
CA LEU A 195 4.96 -3.70 1.19
C LEU A 195 5.51 -2.53 0.37
N VAL A 196 6.22 -2.85 -0.72
CA VAL A 196 6.86 -1.89 -1.62
C VAL A 196 6.21 -1.99 -3.00
N ASP A 197 5.87 -0.83 -3.59
CA ASP A 197 5.29 -0.78 -4.93
C ASP A 197 6.36 -0.80 -6.04
N ARG A 198 5.92 -0.81 -7.30
CA ARG A 198 6.76 -0.84 -8.50
C ARG A 198 7.73 0.34 -8.64
N HIS A 199 7.48 1.41 -7.89
CA HIS A 199 8.29 2.64 -7.90
C HIS A 199 9.20 2.75 -6.66
N GLY A 200 9.33 1.70 -5.87
CA GLY A 200 10.13 1.71 -4.64
C GLY A 200 9.50 2.50 -3.50
N LYS A 201 8.18 2.73 -3.51
CA LYS A 201 7.47 3.39 -2.41
C LYS A 201 6.98 2.35 -1.42
N LEU A 202 7.18 2.63 -0.14
CA LEU A 202 6.59 1.86 0.95
C LEU A 202 5.12 2.22 1.06
N ARG A 203 4.23 1.21 0.96
CA ARG A 203 2.78 1.41 0.82
C ARG A 203 1.98 0.69 1.90
N GLY A 204 0.80 1.24 2.18
CA GLY A 204 -0.15 0.63 3.11
C GLY A 204 0.20 0.85 4.56
N GLN A 205 0.59 -0.19 5.25
CA GLN A 205 1.00 -0.20 6.65
C GLN A 205 2.15 -1.19 6.87
N VAL A 206 2.66 -1.26 8.08
CA VAL A 206 3.52 -2.35 8.54
C VAL A 206 2.60 -3.49 9.01
N TYR A 207 2.79 -4.71 8.48
CA TYR A 207 1.90 -5.84 8.67
C TYR A 207 2.48 -6.84 9.66
N ASP A 208 1.77 -7.18 10.71
CA ASP A 208 2.19 -8.22 11.66
C ASP A 208 2.03 -9.61 11.02
N ALA A 209 3.15 -10.29 10.80
CA ALA A 209 3.20 -11.61 10.16
C ALA A 209 2.51 -12.72 10.99
N LEU A 210 2.23 -12.48 12.26
CA LEU A 210 1.61 -13.45 13.16
C LEU A 210 0.10 -13.20 13.36
N LYS A 211 -0.42 -12.08 12.81
CA LYS A 211 -1.85 -11.75 12.86
C LYS A 211 -2.53 -12.07 11.54
N GLN A 212 -3.53 -12.92 11.59
CA GLN A 212 -4.30 -13.32 10.41
C GLN A 212 -4.99 -12.14 9.71
N THR A 213 -5.48 -11.16 10.47
CA THR A 213 -6.10 -9.95 9.93
C THR A 213 -5.14 -9.12 9.10
N ASP A 214 -3.89 -8.98 9.59
CA ASP A 214 -2.85 -8.22 8.89
C ASP A 214 -2.38 -8.95 7.63
N LEU A 215 -2.29 -10.28 7.67
CA LEU A 215 -1.97 -11.10 6.48
C LEU A 215 -3.06 -11.02 5.41
N GLN A 216 -4.33 -11.01 5.81
CA GLN A 216 -5.45 -10.81 4.89
C GLN A 216 -5.40 -9.42 4.28
N GLN A 217 -5.13 -8.38 5.09
CA GLN A 217 -5.00 -7.02 4.60
C GLN A 217 -3.80 -6.88 3.64
N LEU A 218 -2.65 -7.49 3.96
CA LEU A 218 -1.48 -7.51 3.08
C LEU A 218 -1.82 -8.15 1.72
N GLN A 219 -2.55 -9.27 1.69
CA GLN A 219 -2.98 -9.89 0.44
C GLN A 219 -3.90 -9.00 -0.40
N ILE A 220 -4.83 -8.29 0.26
CA ILE A 220 -5.71 -7.32 -0.40
C ILE A 220 -4.88 -6.18 -1.01
N ASP A 221 -3.92 -5.67 -0.26
CA ASP A 221 -3.12 -4.53 -0.68
C ASP A 221 -2.10 -4.91 -1.77
N ILE A 222 -1.53 -6.12 -1.73
CA ILE A 222 -0.73 -6.68 -2.84
C ILE A 222 -1.59 -6.70 -4.13
N LYS A 223 -2.80 -7.25 -4.06
CA LYS A 223 -3.70 -7.31 -5.23
C LYS A 223 -4.05 -5.93 -5.77
N LYS A 224 -4.27 -4.94 -4.89
CA LYS A 224 -4.49 -3.54 -5.29
C LYS A 224 -3.29 -2.98 -6.04
N LEU A 225 -2.07 -3.16 -5.51
CA LEU A 225 -0.85 -2.67 -6.16
C LEU A 225 -0.58 -3.38 -7.49
N LEU A 226 -0.84 -4.69 -7.58
CA LEU A 226 -0.70 -5.44 -8.82
C LEU A 226 -1.74 -5.03 -9.87
N ALA A 227 -2.92 -4.56 -9.45
CA ALA A 227 -3.97 -4.07 -10.32
C ALA A 227 -3.83 -2.57 -10.64
N GLU A 228 -3.04 -1.81 -9.89
CA GLU A 228 -2.74 -0.41 -10.25
C GLU A 228 -2.13 -0.42 -11.65
N SER A 229 -2.79 0.27 -12.58
CA SER A 229 -2.25 0.40 -13.93
C SER A 229 -0.86 1.04 -13.83
N ILE A 230 0.09 0.51 -14.59
CA ILE A 230 1.37 1.18 -14.87
C ILE A 230 1.07 2.41 -15.77
N SER A 231 -0.15 2.97 -15.63
CA SER A 231 -0.53 4.19 -16.32
C SER A 231 0.50 5.22 -15.94
N GLY A 232 1.38 5.39 -16.88
CA GLY A 232 2.51 6.21 -16.84
C GLY A 232 2.35 7.34 -15.86
N THR A 233 3.25 7.49 -14.98
CA THR A 233 3.85 8.80 -14.92
C THR A 233 3.88 9.23 -16.37
N PHE A 234 2.98 10.13 -16.75
CA PHE A 234 3.20 10.95 -17.92
C PHE A 234 4.52 11.64 -17.61
N VAL A 235 5.58 10.96 -18.00
CA VAL A 235 6.91 11.51 -18.05
C VAL A 235 6.90 12.37 -19.29
N ASN A 236 6.11 13.42 -19.23
CA ASN A 236 6.50 14.61 -19.94
C ASN A 236 7.83 14.96 -19.31
N GLY A 237 8.92 14.87 -20.08
CA GLY A 237 10.29 15.12 -19.62
C GLY A 237 10.54 16.52 -19.06
N VAL A 238 9.50 17.23 -18.65
CA VAL A 238 9.48 18.55 -18.02
C VAL A 238 9.28 18.44 -16.48
N PHE A 239 8.83 17.31 -15.95
CA PHE A 239 8.55 17.13 -14.52
C PHE A 239 9.13 15.85 -13.92
N THR A 240 10.28 15.41 -14.39
CA THR A 240 11.07 14.44 -13.65
C THR A 240 11.71 15.14 -12.45
N ASN A 241 10.96 15.34 -11.38
CA ASN A 241 11.54 15.45 -10.06
C ASN A 241 12.02 14.06 -9.65
N ASN A 242 13.12 13.63 -10.25
CA ASN A 242 13.93 12.55 -9.72
C ASN A 242 14.89 13.21 -8.75
N PRO A 243 14.75 13.04 -7.40
CA PRO A 243 15.81 13.44 -6.50
C PRO A 243 17.00 12.51 -6.79
N GLN A 244 18.06 13.09 -7.33
CA GLN A 244 19.38 12.46 -7.45
C GLN A 244 19.92 12.11 -6.06
#